data_817b24b067c42ee239df566fd6b51e4a
#
_entry.id   817b24b067c42ee239df566fd6b51e4a
#
_cell.length_a   1.000
_cell.length_b   1.000
_cell.length_c   1.000
_cell.angle_alpha   90.00
_cell.angle_beta   90.00
_cell.angle_gamma   90.00
#
_symmetry.space_group_name_H-M   'P 1'
#
loop_
_entity.id
_entity.type
_entity.pdbx_description
1 polymer ?
#
loop_
_entity_poly.entity_id
_entity_poly.type
_entity_poly.pdbx_seq_one_letter_code
_entity_poly.pdbx_strand_id
1 'polypeptide(L)'
;MFKNLLIDWVTELNEKIATVGDSGYLTISLSAFNPTLYAYIKTIMSTVVMPVAYVILALFCLLELYRCSVQADGAASGTTFSLEIVGKAMLHMILAKIAVDSTQIIMEAVYQVSQHITLGISSIVSSGSVSSGLDLPAVIDEINGMGTGEQIGMLIELVIVKFGVLIILGIVNVICIGRFIEIYVMIAIAPIPIATLPSQELSSIGKNFFKSFAAVCVQGILIYLVVSFFPV
;
A
#
# COMPACT_ATOMS: atom_id res chain seq x y z
N MET A 1 6.83 -15.45 43.81
CA MET A 1 7.80 -14.95 42.82
C MET A 1 7.41 -15.41 41.41
N PHE A 2 7.29 -16.71 41.14
CA PHE A 2 6.91 -17.25 39.83
C PHE A 2 5.52 -16.79 39.35
N LYS A 3 4.55 -16.70 40.25
CA LYS A 3 3.18 -16.27 39.98
C LYS A 3 3.11 -14.85 39.39
N ASN A 4 3.81 -13.90 40.01
CA ASN A 4 3.83 -12.51 39.52
C ASN A 4 4.52 -12.42 38.16
N LEU A 5 5.57 -13.20 37.94
CA LEU A 5 6.26 -13.28 36.67
C LEU A 5 5.37 -13.83 35.56
N LEU A 6 4.56 -14.85 35.86
CA LEU A 6 3.56 -15.41 34.92
C LEU A 6 2.50 -14.39 34.54
N ILE A 7 1.94 -13.70 35.54
CA ILE A 7 0.92 -12.68 35.31
C ILE A 7 1.48 -11.54 34.45
N ASP A 8 2.69 -11.06 34.76
CA ASP A 8 3.34 -10.00 34.01
C ASP A 8 3.58 -10.43 32.55
N TRP A 9 4.01 -11.68 32.34
CA TRP A 9 4.30 -12.19 31.00
C TRP A 9 3.03 -12.44 30.16
N VAL A 10 1.97 -12.96 30.78
CA VAL A 10 0.66 -13.12 30.12
C VAL A 10 0.08 -11.76 29.75
N THR A 11 0.20 -10.79 30.64
CA THR A 11 -0.27 -9.41 30.38
C THR A 11 0.53 -8.77 29.25
N GLU A 12 1.88 -8.88 29.26
CA GLU A 12 2.74 -8.39 28.20
C GLU A 12 2.46 -9.07 26.85
N LEU A 13 2.21 -10.39 26.87
CA LEU A 13 1.86 -11.15 25.67
C LEU A 13 0.53 -10.69 25.09
N ASN A 14 -0.48 -10.53 25.93
CA ASN A 14 -1.80 -10.05 25.53
C ASN A 14 -1.73 -8.63 24.96
N GLU A 15 -0.96 -7.74 25.59
CA GLU A 15 -0.71 -6.39 25.09
C GLU A 15 -0.01 -6.41 23.73
N LYS A 16 1.01 -7.27 23.55
CA LYS A 16 1.69 -7.43 22.27
C LYS A 16 0.77 -8.00 21.20
N ILE A 17 -0.06 -8.98 21.51
CA ILE A 17 -1.04 -9.54 20.57
C ILE A 17 -2.07 -8.48 20.20
N ALA A 18 -2.60 -7.72 21.16
CA ALA A 18 -3.53 -6.62 20.89
C ALA A 18 -2.89 -5.53 20.01
N THR A 19 -1.62 -5.19 20.25
CA THR A 19 -0.89 -4.20 19.44
C THR A 19 -0.49 -4.70 18.06
N VAL A 20 -0.55 -6.02 17.77
CA VAL A 20 -0.34 -6.55 16.40
C VAL A 20 -1.39 -6.02 15.44
N GLY A 21 -2.66 -6.02 15.86
CA GLY A 21 -3.76 -5.44 15.08
C GLY A 21 -3.67 -3.91 14.98
N ASP A 22 -3.11 -3.28 16.00
CA ASP A 22 -2.92 -1.82 16.11
C ASP A 22 -1.49 -1.39 15.72
N SER A 23 -0.75 -2.26 15.00
CA SER A 23 0.55 -1.88 14.43
C SER A 23 0.33 -0.67 13.53
N GLY A 24 0.59 0.52 14.07
CA GLY A 24 0.29 1.81 13.46
C GLY A 24 0.86 1.99 12.03
N TYR A 25 1.74 1.07 11.62
CA TYR A 25 2.29 1.04 10.27
C TYR A 25 1.24 0.84 9.16
N LEU A 26 0.16 0.09 9.39
CA LEU A 26 -0.84 -0.18 8.36
C LEU A 26 -1.87 0.94 8.18
N THR A 27 -2.01 1.81 9.18
CA THR A 27 -2.94 2.95 9.21
C THR A 27 -2.25 4.29 8.95
N ILE A 28 -0.90 4.32 8.94
CA ILE A 28 -0.11 5.55 8.74
C ILE A 28 -0.14 6.00 7.27
N SER A 29 -0.15 7.32 7.05
CA SER A 29 0.03 7.90 5.72
C SER A 29 1.47 7.73 5.21
N LEU A 30 1.64 7.73 3.88
CA LEU A 30 2.96 7.63 3.25
C LEU A 30 3.94 8.70 3.77
N SER A 31 3.47 9.93 3.94
CA SER A 31 4.30 11.02 4.45
C SER A 31 4.66 10.89 5.93
N ALA A 32 3.83 10.21 6.73
CA ALA A 32 4.05 10.04 8.16
C ALA A 32 4.93 8.83 8.49
N PHE A 33 4.96 7.79 7.65
CA PHE A 33 5.80 6.62 7.85
C PHE A 33 7.29 6.97 7.89
N ASN A 34 7.77 7.70 6.88
CA ASN A 34 9.12 8.24 6.85
C ASN A 34 9.17 9.55 6.04
N PRO A 35 9.04 10.71 6.67
CA PRO A 35 9.00 12.00 6.00
C PRO A 35 10.26 12.29 5.15
N THR A 36 11.41 11.88 5.64
CA THR A 36 12.69 12.08 4.96
C THR A 36 12.77 11.25 3.68
N LEU A 37 12.44 9.97 3.77
CA LEU A 37 12.43 9.07 2.61
C LEU A 37 11.38 9.52 1.58
N TYR A 38 10.20 9.90 2.04
CA TYR A 38 9.13 10.41 1.18
C TYR A 38 9.57 11.67 0.42
N ALA A 39 10.17 12.64 1.10
CA ALA A 39 10.71 13.86 0.47
C ALA A 39 11.80 13.54 -0.55
N TYR A 40 12.68 12.59 -0.23
CA TYR A 40 13.75 12.15 -1.13
C TYR A 40 13.20 11.50 -2.41
N ILE A 41 12.22 10.61 -2.28
CA ILE A 41 11.53 9.95 -3.41
C ILE A 41 10.80 10.97 -4.29
N LYS A 42 10.13 11.93 -3.68
CA LYS A 42 9.49 13.03 -4.40
C LYS A 42 10.50 13.86 -5.20
N THR A 43 11.67 14.12 -4.63
CA THR A 43 12.75 14.81 -5.32
C THR A 43 13.30 14.01 -6.49
N ILE A 44 13.52 12.69 -6.32
CA ILE A 44 13.94 11.79 -7.40
C ILE A 44 12.90 11.81 -8.52
N MET A 45 11.62 11.65 -8.18
CA MET A 45 10.53 11.65 -9.16
C MET A 45 10.52 12.96 -9.97
N SER A 46 10.60 14.13 -9.30
CA SER A 46 10.50 15.42 -9.98
C SER A 46 11.76 15.80 -10.76
N THR A 47 12.94 15.45 -10.26
CA THR A 47 14.22 15.89 -10.85
C THR A 47 14.75 14.94 -11.92
N VAL A 48 14.53 13.63 -11.74
CA VAL A 48 15.12 12.61 -12.62
C VAL A 48 14.07 11.94 -13.48
N VAL A 49 12.97 11.48 -12.90
CA VAL A 49 11.99 10.64 -13.60
C VAL A 49 11.06 11.45 -14.48
N MET A 50 10.58 12.59 -14.01
CA MET A 50 9.69 13.48 -14.77
C MET A 50 10.30 13.96 -16.09
N PRO A 51 11.56 14.44 -16.17
CA PRO A 51 12.15 14.80 -17.44
C PRO A 51 12.20 13.66 -18.45
N VAL A 52 12.51 12.43 -17.99
CA VAL A 52 12.50 11.22 -18.84
C VAL A 52 11.08 10.92 -19.32
N ALA A 53 10.09 11.00 -18.44
CA ALA A 53 8.69 10.80 -18.78
C ALA A 53 8.20 11.81 -19.84
N TYR A 54 8.63 13.08 -19.78
CA TYR A 54 8.31 14.08 -20.79
C TYR A 54 8.94 13.78 -22.16
N VAL A 55 10.16 13.27 -22.21
CA VAL A 55 10.79 12.83 -23.46
C VAL A 55 10.01 11.67 -24.07
N ILE A 56 9.61 10.70 -23.25
CA ILE A 56 8.80 9.55 -23.68
C ILE A 56 7.43 10.04 -24.17
N LEU A 57 6.79 10.94 -23.43
CA LEU A 57 5.52 11.54 -23.82
C LEU A 57 5.62 12.27 -25.16
N ALA A 58 6.68 13.07 -25.36
CA ALA A 58 6.91 13.79 -26.61
C ALA A 58 7.09 12.83 -27.80
N LEU A 59 7.82 11.73 -27.62
CA LEU A 59 7.95 10.68 -28.64
C LEU A 59 6.60 10.07 -29.02
N PHE A 60 5.77 9.72 -28.06
CA PHE A 60 4.44 9.17 -28.32
C PHE A 60 3.50 10.19 -28.96
N CYS A 61 3.60 11.46 -28.57
CA CYS A 61 2.86 12.55 -29.22
C CYS A 61 3.24 12.67 -30.70
N LEU A 62 4.54 12.60 -31.04
CA LEU A 62 5.01 12.63 -32.42
C LEU A 62 4.51 11.41 -33.22
N LEU A 63 4.55 10.22 -32.63
CA LEU A 63 4.03 9.00 -33.27
C LEU A 63 2.52 9.09 -33.53
N GLU A 64 1.77 9.62 -32.61
CA GLU A 64 0.32 9.79 -32.77
C GLU A 64 -0.02 10.85 -33.83
N LEU A 65 0.72 11.96 -33.87
CA LEU A 65 0.58 12.96 -34.95
C LEU A 65 0.93 12.37 -36.32
N TYR A 66 2.01 11.57 -36.40
CA TYR A 66 2.36 10.88 -37.65
C TYR A 66 1.25 9.95 -38.12
N ARG A 67 0.66 9.17 -37.22
CA ARG A 67 -0.49 8.30 -37.51
C ARG A 67 -1.68 9.09 -38.02
N CYS A 68 -2.02 10.19 -37.31
CA CYS A 68 -3.11 11.08 -37.74
C CYS A 68 -2.87 11.65 -39.13
N SER A 69 -1.62 12.01 -39.46
CA SER A 69 -1.25 12.49 -40.80
C SER A 69 -1.45 11.41 -41.87
N VAL A 70 -0.97 10.19 -41.64
CA VAL A 70 -1.15 9.07 -42.58
C VAL A 70 -2.63 8.71 -42.77
N GLN A 71 -3.43 8.78 -41.72
CA GLN A 71 -4.89 8.56 -41.80
C GLN A 71 -5.60 9.66 -42.58
N ALA A 72 -5.17 10.91 -42.41
CA ALA A 72 -5.73 12.05 -43.11
C ALA A 72 -5.42 11.98 -44.62
N ASP A 73 -4.21 11.58 -45.01
CA ASP A 73 -3.81 11.40 -46.42
C ASP A 73 -4.53 10.26 -47.14
N GLY A 74 -4.88 9.19 -46.40
CA GLY A 74 -5.64 8.05 -46.90
C GLY A 74 -7.15 8.31 -47.07
N ALA A 75 -7.68 9.31 -46.40
CA ALA A 75 -9.10 9.70 -46.52
C ALA A 75 -9.29 10.74 -47.60
N ALA A 76 -9.52 10.31 -48.82
CA ALA A 76 -9.76 11.15 -50.02
C ALA A 76 -11.02 12.07 -49.94
N SER A 77 -11.54 12.35 -48.78
CA SER A 77 -12.80 13.07 -48.57
C SER A 77 -12.71 14.13 -47.46
N GLY A 78 -12.44 15.36 -47.89
CA GLY A 78 -12.90 16.58 -47.21
C GLY A 78 -12.08 17.07 -46.00
N THR A 79 -11.77 18.36 -46.04
CA THR A 79 -11.04 19.15 -45.02
C THR A 79 -11.63 19.08 -43.58
N THR A 80 -12.92 18.81 -43.43
CA THR A 80 -13.58 18.69 -42.10
C THR A 80 -13.17 17.44 -41.35
N PHE A 81 -12.99 16.32 -42.02
CA PHE A 81 -12.58 15.05 -41.37
C PHE A 81 -11.13 15.11 -40.85
N SER A 82 -10.22 15.78 -41.58
CA SER A 82 -8.85 16.01 -41.13
C SER A 82 -8.76 16.84 -39.85
N LEU A 83 -9.59 17.89 -39.71
CA LEU A 83 -9.59 18.77 -38.55
C LEU A 83 -10.10 18.07 -37.28
N GLU A 84 -11.08 17.19 -37.40
CA GLU A 84 -11.63 16.41 -36.30
C GLU A 84 -10.61 15.40 -35.76
N ILE A 85 -9.89 14.69 -36.64
CA ILE A 85 -8.86 13.72 -36.24
C ILE A 85 -7.71 14.42 -35.53
N VAL A 86 -7.20 15.53 -36.07
CA VAL A 86 -6.12 16.31 -35.45
C VAL A 86 -6.57 16.90 -34.11
N GLY A 87 -7.78 17.44 -34.03
CA GLY A 87 -8.34 17.98 -32.78
C GLY A 87 -8.45 16.91 -31.68
N LYS A 88 -8.88 15.70 -32.04
CA LYS A 88 -8.97 14.57 -31.10
C LYS A 88 -7.58 14.11 -30.62
N ALA A 89 -6.60 14.07 -31.50
CA ALA A 89 -5.22 13.74 -31.13
C ALA A 89 -4.61 14.80 -30.21
N MET A 90 -4.81 16.09 -30.49
CA MET A 90 -4.35 17.17 -29.62
C MET A 90 -4.97 17.10 -28.23
N LEU A 91 -6.26 16.81 -28.14
CA LEU A 91 -6.95 16.64 -26.85
C LEU A 91 -6.38 15.47 -26.06
N HIS A 92 -6.10 14.34 -26.70
CA HIS A 92 -5.44 13.20 -26.06
C HIS A 92 -4.05 13.57 -25.53
N MET A 93 -3.26 14.35 -26.27
CA MET A 93 -1.93 14.78 -25.85
C MET A 93 -1.99 15.72 -24.65
N ILE A 94 -2.94 16.65 -24.63
CA ILE A 94 -3.15 17.56 -23.49
C ILE A 94 -3.53 16.75 -22.24
N LEU A 95 -4.48 15.82 -22.35
CA LEU A 95 -4.90 14.97 -21.25
C LEU A 95 -3.74 14.10 -20.75
N ALA A 96 -2.93 13.58 -21.64
CA ALA A 96 -1.75 12.78 -21.27
C ALA A 96 -0.71 13.62 -20.51
N LYS A 97 -0.46 14.86 -20.94
CA LYS A 97 0.43 15.77 -20.22
C LYS A 97 -0.10 16.05 -18.81
N ILE A 98 -1.38 16.38 -18.68
CA ILE A 98 -2.02 16.59 -17.38
C ILE A 98 -1.90 15.34 -16.51
N ALA A 99 -2.08 14.14 -17.06
CA ALA A 99 -1.94 12.89 -16.32
C ALA A 99 -0.50 12.68 -15.81
N VAL A 100 0.52 12.98 -16.62
CA VAL A 100 1.92 12.90 -16.18
C VAL A 100 2.23 13.94 -15.10
N ASP A 101 1.79 15.18 -15.27
CA ASP A 101 1.99 16.25 -14.28
C ASP A 101 1.29 15.95 -12.95
N SER A 102 0.13 15.31 -13.02
CA SER A 102 -0.68 14.95 -11.84
C SER A 102 -0.36 13.55 -11.28
N THR A 103 0.65 12.87 -11.79
CA THR A 103 0.99 11.48 -11.42
C THR A 103 1.09 11.30 -9.91
N GLN A 104 1.78 12.19 -9.22
CA GLN A 104 1.96 12.10 -7.77
C GLN A 104 0.61 12.13 -7.05
N ILE A 105 -0.24 13.10 -7.41
CA ILE A 105 -1.56 13.28 -6.79
C ILE A 105 -2.43 12.05 -7.02
N ILE A 106 -2.39 11.48 -8.22
CA ILE A 106 -3.16 10.27 -8.58
C ILE A 106 -2.68 9.07 -7.74
N MET A 107 -1.37 8.86 -7.63
CA MET A 107 -0.82 7.75 -6.87
C MET A 107 -1.11 7.89 -5.37
N GLU A 108 -0.95 9.08 -4.83
CA GLU A 108 -1.31 9.38 -3.44
C GLU A 108 -2.80 9.18 -3.16
N ALA A 109 -3.67 9.60 -4.08
CA ALA A 109 -5.11 9.42 -3.95
C ALA A 109 -5.50 7.93 -3.91
N VAL A 110 -4.90 7.09 -4.77
CA VAL A 110 -5.14 5.64 -4.75
C VAL A 110 -4.71 5.02 -3.41
N TYR A 111 -3.55 5.45 -2.88
CA TYR A 111 -3.10 5.00 -1.57
C TYR A 111 -4.03 5.46 -0.44
N GLN A 112 -4.47 6.73 -0.46
CA GLN A 112 -5.38 7.27 0.55
C GLN A 112 -6.72 6.54 0.58
N VAL A 113 -7.25 6.11 -0.56
CA VAL A 113 -8.45 5.26 -0.62
C VAL A 113 -8.19 3.94 0.13
N SER A 114 -7.07 3.28 -0.12
CA SER A 114 -6.68 2.06 0.60
C SER A 114 -6.56 2.31 2.11
N GLN A 115 -5.91 3.39 2.50
CA GLN A 115 -5.76 3.79 3.89
C GLN A 115 -7.13 4.05 4.57
N HIS A 116 -8.03 4.73 3.88
CA HIS A 116 -9.38 5.01 4.41
C HIS A 116 -10.18 3.72 4.67
N ILE A 117 -10.07 2.75 3.77
CA ILE A 117 -10.68 1.43 3.96
C ILE A 117 -10.06 0.72 5.18
N THR A 118 -8.74 0.75 5.32
CA THR A 118 -8.03 0.15 6.47
C THR A 118 -8.48 0.79 7.79
N LEU A 119 -8.60 2.12 7.84
CA LEU A 119 -9.11 2.84 9.01
C LEU A 119 -10.56 2.48 9.32
N GLY A 120 -11.40 2.30 8.31
CA GLY A 120 -12.77 1.82 8.48
C GLY A 120 -12.82 0.43 9.13
N ILE A 121 -11.97 -0.50 8.69
CA ILE A 121 -11.86 -1.83 9.29
C ILE A 121 -11.33 -1.72 10.73
N SER A 122 -10.31 -0.89 10.97
CA SER A 122 -9.75 -0.64 12.29
C SER A 122 -10.81 -0.16 13.29
N SER A 123 -11.67 0.75 12.87
CA SER A 123 -12.75 1.26 13.74
C SER A 123 -13.77 0.18 14.15
N ILE A 124 -14.03 -0.79 13.26
CA ILE A 124 -14.93 -1.92 13.55
C ILE A 124 -14.27 -2.90 14.53
N VAL A 125 -13.01 -3.22 14.30
CA VAL A 125 -12.22 -4.11 15.18
C VAL A 125 -12.09 -3.50 16.57
N SER A 126 -11.76 -2.21 16.67
CA SER A 126 -11.60 -1.50 17.95
C SER A 126 -12.91 -1.27 18.71
N SER A 127 -14.06 -1.24 18.02
CA SER A 127 -15.37 -1.05 18.65
C SER A 127 -15.90 -2.29 19.38
N GLY A 128 -15.11 -3.35 19.51
CA GLY A 128 -15.42 -4.51 20.34
C GLY A 128 -16.38 -5.52 19.73
N SER A 129 -16.64 -5.44 18.42
CA SER A 129 -17.38 -6.47 17.70
C SER A 129 -16.58 -7.78 17.58
N VAL A 130 -15.27 -7.70 17.79
CA VAL A 130 -14.35 -8.83 17.87
C VAL A 130 -13.61 -8.68 19.19
N SER A 131 -13.91 -9.49 20.19
CA SER A 131 -13.18 -9.47 21.47
C SER A 131 -11.76 -9.98 21.23
N SER A 132 -10.86 -9.04 20.99
CA SER A 132 -9.45 -9.31 20.77
C SER A 132 -8.78 -9.43 22.14
N GLY A 133 -8.51 -10.63 22.53
CA GLY A 133 -7.65 -10.90 23.68
C GLY A 133 -8.08 -12.10 24.50
N LEU A 134 -7.09 -12.66 25.19
CA LEU A 134 -7.30 -13.63 26.25
C LEU A 134 -8.18 -13.00 27.36
N ASP A 135 -9.12 -13.75 27.89
CA ASP A 135 -9.83 -13.36 29.10
C ASP A 135 -8.85 -13.36 30.27
N LEU A 136 -8.08 -12.24 30.38
CA LEU A 136 -7.05 -12.04 31.39
C LEU A 136 -7.52 -12.36 32.82
N PRO A 137 -8.72 -11.91 33.27
CA PRO A 137 -9.27 -12.28 34.57
C PRO A 137 -9.37 -13.78 34.76
N ALA A 138 -9.91 -14.53 33.84
CA ALA A 138 -10.06 -15.98 33.93
C ALA A 138 -8.70 -16.69 33.98
N VAL A 139 -7.75 -16.29 33.14
CA VAL A 139 -6.38 -16.85 33.13
C VAL A 139 -5.62 -16.54 34.41
N ILE A 140 -5.78 -15.33 34.98
CA ILE A 140 -5.17 -14.92 36.24
C ILE A 140 -5.74 -15.73 37.40
N ASP A 141 -7.06 -15.98 37.41
CA ASP A 141 -7.71 -16.79 38.46
C ASP A 141 -7.24 -18.24 38.40
N GLU A 142 -7.05 -18.79 37.19
CA GLU A 142 -6.50 -20.12 37.00
C GLU A 142 -5.05 -20.22 37.48
N ILE A 143 -4.19 -19.26 37.16
CA ILE A 143 -2.82 -19.14 37.69
C ILE A 143 -2.81 -19.03 39.21
N ASN A 144 -3.80 -18.37 39.79
CA ASN A 144 -3.93 -18.21 41.21
C ASN A 144 -4.22 -19.53 41.93
N GLY A 145 -4.90 -20.47 41.29
CA GLY A 145 -5.25 -21.78 41.83
C GLY A 145 -4.17 -22.87 41.64
N MET A 146 -3.17 -22.63 40.80
CA MET A 146 -2.14 -23.62 40.44
C MET A 146 -1.11 -23.86 41.54
N GLY A 147 -0.66 -25.11 41.67
CA GLY A 147 0.48 -25.50 42.50
C GLY A 147 1.82 -25.04 41.93
N THR A 148 2.85 -24.96 42.76
CA THR A 148 4.20 -24.48 42.31
C THR A 148 4.80 -25.29 41.18
N GLY A 149 4.52 -26.59 41.06
CA GLY A 149 4.99 -27.45 39.97
C GLY A 149 4.29 -27.15 38.65
N GLU A 150 2.98 -26.90 38.68
CA GLU A 150 2.15 -26.52 37.55
C GLU A 150 2.53 -25.13 37.00
N GLN A 151 2.85 -24.18 37.90
CA GLN A 151 3.32 -22.85 37.54
C GLN A 151 4.64 -22.88 36.73
N ILE A 152 5.56 -23.82 37.06
CA ILE A 152 6.82 -23.97 36.33
C ILE A 152 6.55 -24.55 34.93
N GLY A 153 5.64 -25.54 34.82
CA GLY A 153 5.24 -26.10 33.53
C GLY A 153 4.64 -25.03 32.61
N MET A 154 3.70 -24.24 33.13
CA MET A 154 3.08 -23.14 32.39
C MET A 154 4.07 -22.04 32.01
N LEU A 155 5.09 -21.75 32.84
CA LEU A 155 6.17 -20.83 32.48
C LEU A 155 6.96 -21.30 31.27
N ILE A 156 7.29 -22.57 31.16
CA ILE A 156 8.02 -23.12 30.02
C ILE A 156 7.17 -23.02 28.75
N GLU A 157 5.90 -23.38 28.84
CA GLU A 157 4.94 -23.26 27.73
C GLU A 157 4.82 -21.80 27.26
N LEU A 158 4.66 -20.87 28.21
CA LEU A 158 4.53 -19.43 27.93
C LEU A 158 5.81 -18.87 27.24
N VAL A 159 6.99 -19.33 27.62
CA VAL A 159 8.25 -18.95 26.94
C VAL A 159 8.22 -19.35 25.50
N ILE A 160 7.81 -20.58 25.18
CA ILE A 160 7.74 -21.09 23.81
C ILE A 160 6.75 -20.26 22.99
N VAL A 161 5.56 -20.02 23.55
CA VAL A 161 4.52 -19.18 22.89
C VAL A 161 5.02 -17.76 22.68
N LYS A 162 5.67 -17.14 23.69
CA LYS A 162 6.22 -15.79 23.57
C LYS A 162 7.27 -15.68 22.45
N PHE A 163 8.17 -16.67 22.34
CA PHE A 163 9.13 -16.72 21.23
C PHE A 163 8.43 -16.86 19.87
N GLY A 164 7.40 -17.70 19.77
CA GLY A 164 6.61 -17.87 18.56
C GLY A 164 5.95 -16.53 18.13
N VAL A 165 5.30 -15.85 19.07
CA VAL A 165 4.67 -14.56 18.81
C VAL A 165 5.67 -13.49 18.38
N LEU A 166 6.85 -13.41 19.04
CA LEU A 166 7.91 -12.46 18.64
C LEU A 166 8.41 -12.70 17.21
N ILE A 167 8.55 -13.95 16.80
CA ILE A 167 8.95 -14.30 15.43
C ILE A 167 7.87 -13.85 14.43
N ILE A 168 6.60 -14.16 14.71
CA ILE A 168 5.47 -13.75 13.85
C ILE A 168 5.40 -12.23 13.73
N LEU A 169 5.49 -11.51 14.85
CA LEU A 169 5.55 -10.04 14.85
C LEU A 169 6.70 -9.48 14.02
N GLY A 170 7.88 -10.09 14.14
CA GLY A 170 9.04 -9.72 13.34
C GLY A 170 8.77 -9.88 11.85
N ILE A 171 8.18 -10.99 11.44
CA ILE A 171 7.82 -11.27 10.04
C ILE A 171 6.79 -10.24 9.53
N VAL A 172 5.72 -9.98 10.30
CA VAL A 172 4.70 -9.00 9.93
C VAL A 172 5.31 -7.60 9.74
N ASN A 173 6.19 -7.17 10.65
CA ASN A 173 6.87 -5.88 10.53
C ASN A 173 7.73 -5.80 9.25
N VAL A 174 8.48 -6.85 8.93
CA VAL A 174 9.30 -6.89 7.70
C VAL A 174 8.41 -6.81 6.45
N ILE A 175 7.29 -7.51 6.43
CA ILE A 175 6.33 -7.47 5.32
C ILE A 175 5.73 -6.06 5.17
N CYS A 176 5.34 -5.41 6.27
CA CYS A 176 4.80 -4.05 6.25
C CYS A 176 5.81 -3.03 5.73
N ILE A 177 7.07 -3.08 6.21
CA ILE A 177 8.13 -2.18 5.76
C ILE A 177 8.44 -2.42 4.28
N GLY A 178 8.55 -3.68 3.86
CA GLY A 178 8.79 -4.05 2.46
C GLY A 178 7.73 -3.48 1.52
N ARG A 179 6.46 -3.53 1.95
CA ARG A 179 5.35 -2.96 1.19
C ARG A 179 5.45 -1.43 1.06
N PHE A 180 5.82 -0.71 2.13
CA PHE A 180 6.02 0.74 2.03
C PHE A 180 7.13 1.08 1.04
N ILE A 181 8.23 0.35 1.08
CA ILE A 181 9.33 0.52 0.12
C ILE A 181 8.84 0.28 -1.31
N GLU A 182 8.06 -0.78 -1.54
CA GLU A 182 7.48 -1.08 -2.85
C GLU A 182 6.58 0.05 -3.36
N ILE A 183 5.68 0.57 -2.52
CA ILE A 183 4.81 1.71 -2.84
C ILE A 183 5.65 2.95 -3.19
N TYR A 184 6.67 3.26 -2.40
CA TYR A 184 7.55 4.40 -2.65
C TYR A 184 8.30 4.28 -3.98
N VAL A 185 8.84 3.10 -4.29
CA VAL A 185 9.52 2.86 -5.57
C VAL A 185 8.53 2.99 -6.73
N MET A 186 7.32 2.44 -6.60
CA MET A 186 6.29 2.57 -7.64
C MET A 186 5.88 4.02 -7.85
N ILE A 187 5.72 4.82 -6.80
CA ILE A 187 5.44 6.26 -6.93
C ILE A 187 6.58 6.98 -7.65
N ALA A 188 7.84 6.68 -7.29
CA ALA A 188 9.00 7.31 -7.91
C ALA A 188 9.06 7.12 -9.44
N ILE A 189 8.76 5.91 -9.92
CA ILE A 189 8.85 5.55 -11.36
C ILE A 189 7.53 5.76 -12.12
N ALA A 190 6.43 6.06 -11.43
CA ALA A 190 5.08 6.16 -12.00
C ALA A 190 4.94 7.08 -13.22
N PRO A 191 5.64 8.23 -13.34
CA PRO A 191 5.53 9.09 -14.51
C PRO A 191 5.88 8.39 -15.83
N ILE A 192 6.81 7.42 -15.82
CA ILE A 192 7.25 6.71 -17.05
C ILE A 192 6.12 5.87 -17.65
N PRO A 193 5.50 4.90 -16.93
CA PRO A 193 4.39 4.14 -17.48
C PRO A 193 3.14 4.99 -17.76
N ILE A 194 2.92 6.08 -17.02
CA ILE A 194 1.80 6.99 -17.29
C ILE A 194 2.01 7.74 -18.60
N ALA A 195 3.24 8.11 -18.94
CA ALA A 195 3.57 8.73 -20.22
C ALA A 195 3.27 7.84 -21.44
N THR A 196 3.10 6.52 -21.27
CA THR A 196 2.73 5.60 -22.35
C THR A 196 1.22 5.53 -22.62
N LEU A 197 0.38 6.12 -21.78
CA LEU A 197 -1.09 6.06 -21.91
C LEU A 197 -1.64 6.63 -23.22
N PRO A 198 -1.07 7.69 -23.82
CA PRO A 198 -1.55 8.22 -25.11
C PRO A 198 -1.36 7.28 -26.28
N SER A 199 -0.34 6.40 -26.22
CA SER A 199 -0.06 5.46 -27.30
C SER A 199 -1.09 4.34 -27.35
N GLN A 200 -1.72 4.11 -28.49
CA GLN A 200 -2.69 3.02 -28.66
C GLN A 200 -2.06 1.64 -28.46
N GLU A 201 -0.80 1.47 -28.87
CA GLU A 201 -0.08 0.19 -28.75
C GLU A 201 0.45 -0.07 -27.35
N LEU A 202 0.97 0.96 -26.68
CA LEU A 202 1.68 0.85 -25.40
C LEU A 202 0.84 1.29 -24.19
N SER A 203 -0.41 1.72 -24.38
CA SER A 203 -1.31 2.08 -23.28
C SER A 203 -1.55 0.95 -22.29
N SER A 204 -1.34 -0.31 -22.72
CA SER A 204 -1.41 -1.49 -21.85
C SER A 204 -0.36 -1.46 -20.72
N ILE A 205 0.81 -0.86 -20.95
CA ILE A 205 1.88 -0.72 -19.95
C ILE A 205 1.40 0.17 -18.81
N GLY A 206 0.91 1.37 -19.12
CA GLY A 206 0.37 2.29 -18.11
C GLY A 206 -0.81 1.71 -17.36
N LYS A 207 -1.76 1.06 -18.07
CA LYS A 207 -2.93 0.40 -17.45
C LYS A 207 -2.53 -0.74 -16.51
N ASN A 208 -1.56 -1.58 -16.92
CA ASN A 208 -1.09 -2.69 -16.09
C ASN A 208 -0.32 -2.18 -14.88
N PHE A 209 0.46 -1.10 -15.02
CA PHE A 209 1.13 -0.45 -13.91
C PHE A 209 0.12 0.03 -12.85
N PHE A 210 -0.96 0.71 -13.26
CA PHE A 210 -2.01 1.12 -12.33
C PHE A 210 -2.69 -0.05 -11.63
N LYS A 211 -2.97 -1.15 -12.36
CA LYS A 211 -3.51 -2.36 -11.75
C LYS A 211 -2.57 -2.95 -10.71
N SER A 212 -1.27 -3.03 -11.03
CA SER A 212 -0.26 -3.53 -10.09
C SER A 212 -0.14 -2.65 -8.86
N PHE A 213 -0.12 -1.32 -9.04
CA PHE A 213 -0.08 -0.38 -7.91
C PHE A 213 -1.32 -0.49 -7.02
N ALA A 214 -2.51 -0.54 -7.61
CA ALA A 214 -3.75 -0.74 -6.86
C ALA A 214 -3.74 -2.08 -6.11
N ALA A 215 -3.23 -3.15 -6.72
CA ALA A 215 -3.09 -4.45 -6.07
C ALA A 215 -2.17 -4.38 -4.84
N VAL A 216 -1.02 -3.71 -4.95
CA VAL A 216 -0.12 -3.49 -3.81
C VAL A 216 -0.80 -2.66 -2.72
N CYS A 217 -1.58 -1.63 -3.08
CA CYS A 217 -2.35 -0.86 -2.11
C CYS A 217 -3.42 -1.72 -1.39
N VAL A 218 -4.14 -2.57 -2.12
CA VAL A 218 -5.15 -3.49 -1.56
C VAL A 218 -4.51 -4.58 -0.69
N GLN A 219 -3.33 -5.05 -1.04
CA GLN A 219 -2.60 -6.04 -0.24
C GLN A 219 -2.45 -5.62 1.23
N GLY A 220 -2.32 -4.32 1.51
CA GLY A 220 -2.27 -3.82 2.86
C GLY A 220 -3.55 -3.93 3.64
N ILE A 221 -4.66 -3.77 2.98
CA ILE A 221 -5.98 -4.00 3.57
C ILE A 221 -6.08 -5.47 3.98
N LEU A 222 -5.62 -6.39 3.10
CA LEU A 222 -5.64 -7.83 3.37
C LEU A 222 -4.70 -8.20 4.54
N ILE A 223 -3.49 -7.64 4.58
CA ILE A 223 -2.56 -7.88 5.71
C ILE A 223 -3.21 -7.39 7.01
N TYR A 224 -3.79 -6.19 7.02
CA TYR A 224 -4.47 -5.66 8.20
C TYR A 224 -5.61 -6.57 8.66
N LEU A 225 -6.44 -7.03 7.72
CA LEU A 225 -7.57 -7.89 8.01
C LEU A 225 -7.12 -9.26 8.56
N VAL A 226 -6.08 -9.88 7.99
CA VAL A 226 -5.52 -11.14 8.51
C VAL A 226 -4.94 -10.95 9.90
N VAL A 227 -4.18 -9.87 10.12
CA VAL A 227 -3.57 -9.57 11.41
C VAL A 227 -4.64 -9.29 12.47
N SER A 228 -5.75 -8.62 12.11
CA SER A 228 -6.85 -8.35 13.04
C SER A 228 -7.66 -9.60 13.44
N PHE A 229 -7.58 -10.70 12.67
CA PHE A 229 -8.18 -11.98 13.04
C PHE A 229 -7.29 -12.85 13.92
N PHE A 230 -6.01 -12.53 14.04
CA PHE A 230 -5.06 -13.34 14.81
C PHE A 230 -5.41 -13.43 16.32
N PRO A 231 -5.93 -12.37 16.98
CA PRO A 231 -6.29 -12.41 18.39
C PRO A 231 -7.68 -13.01 18.66
N VAL A 232 -8.42 -13.48 17.65
CA VAL A 232 -9.74 -14.10 17.79
C VAL A 232 -9.61 -15.61 17.89
#